data_8ae8447910a053c849988c2293f58dcf
#
_entry.id   8ae8447910a053c849988c2293f58dcf
#
_cell.length_a   1.000
_cell.length_b   1.000
_cell.length_c   1.000
_cell.angle_alpha   90.00
_cell.angle_beta   90.00
_cell.angle_gamma   90.00
#
_symmetry.space_group_name_H-M   'P 1'
#
loop_
_entity.id
_entity.type
_entity.pdbx_description
1 polymer ?
#
loop_
_entity_poly.entity_id
_entity_poly.type
_entity_poly.pdbx_seq_one_letter_code
_entity_poly.pdbx_strand_id
1 'polypeptide(L)'
;MHHSINIYQKEIITWDIFNWARALNYLDTEKSKQFKNSRVLEIGADNGGLSFWAAVNGAFVECSDLNGPSAIARENAQRFKLKNIEFQELNGLGLPYTNEFDFVLFKSVLGGIVRSNDLLKLKRIMSEIHKVLKPGGECLFIENMDGFFLHSYMRRRYGAAKNFWYYPSLKDFFILSKPFKSMKYQTFGFLGGGDFLLKNFRSKLDYYFEKIIPPTWHYIYAGIYKK
;
A
#
# COMPACT_ATOMS: atom_id res chain seq x y z
N MET A 1 6.49 -0.93 -22.29
CA MET A 1 7.06 -1.08 -20.94
C MET A 1 6.03 -1.42 -19.84
N HIS A 2 4.83 -1.88 -20.20
CA HIS A 2 3.79 -2.29 -19.23
C HIS A 2 3.83 -3.79 -18.85
N HIS A 3 4.90 -4.54 -19.26
CA HIS A 3 4.91 -5.99 -19.06
C HIS A 3 5.37 -6.46 -17.66
N SER A 4 6.13 -5.66 -16.91
CA SER A 4 6.68 -6.12 -15.62
C SER A 4 5.60 -6.28 -14.54
N ILE A 5 4.63 -5.37 -14.47
CA ILE A 5 3.55 -5.48 -13.48
C ILE A 5 2.66 -6.69 -13.73
N ASN A 6 2.31 -7.00 -14.98
CA ASN A 6 1.41 -8.11 -15.30
C ASN A 6 1.94 -9.48 -14.84
N ILE A 7 3.26 -9.68 -14.85
CA ILE A 7 3.87 -10.95 -14.42
C ILE A 7 3.78 -11.11 -12.90
N TYR A 8 3.99 -10.02 -12.15
CA TYR A 8 4.05 -10.04 -10.69
C TYR A 8 2.74 -9.59 -10.02
N GLN A 9 1.75 -9.16 -10.80
CA GLN A 9 0.51 -8.55 -10.29
C GLN A 9 -0.23 -9.45 -9.31
N LYS A 10 -0.27 -10.76 -9.55
CA LYS A 10 -0.91 -11.74 -8.66
C LYS A 10 -0.12 -11.95 -7.37
N GLU A 11 1.19 -11.73 -7.38
CA GLU A 11 2.05 -11.84 -6.20
C GLU A 11 1.98 -10.56 -5.35
N ILE A 12 1.75 -9.42 -6.00
CA ILE A 12 1.62 -8.13 -5.33
C ILE A 12 0.22 -7.96 -4.72
N ILE A 13 -0.82 -8.45 -5.44
CA ILE A 13 -2.22 -8.23 -5.09
C ILE A 13 -2.90 -9.60 -4.97
N THR A 14 -3.31 -9.94 -3.77
CA THR A 14 -3.95 -11.23 -3.46
C THR A 14 -5.48 -11.17 -3.35
N TRP A 15 -6.06 -9.96 -3.27
CA TRP A 15 -7.51 -9.74 -3.20
C TRP A 15 -7.93 -8.56 -4.07
N ASP A 16 -9.19 -8.55 -4.52
CA ASP A 16 -9.78 -7.49 -5.38
C ASP A 16 -8.80 -6.99 -6.46
N ILE A 17 -8.19 -7.95 -7.16
CA ILE A 17 -7.06 -7.73 -8.07
C ILE A 17 -7.35 -6.58 -9.04
N PHE A 18 -8.57 -6.45 -9.55
CA PHE A 18 -8.90 -5.48 -10.57
C PHE A 18 -8.77 -4.02 -10.08
N ASN A 19 -9.34 -3.71 -8.92
CA ASN A 19 -9.32 -2.34 -8.38
C ASN A 19 -7.95 -1.99 -7.77
N TRP A 20 -7.34 -2.94 -7.04
CA TRP A 20 -6.01 -2.74 -6.48
C TRP A 20 -4.92 -2.66 -7.55
N ALA A 21 -5.06 -3.38 -8.68
CA ALA A 21 -4.15 -3.26 -9.81
C ALA A 21 -4.15 -1.85 -10.42
N ARG A 22 -5.29 -1.17 -10.46
CA ARG A 22 -5.36 0.22 -10.93
C ARG A 22 -4.62 1.17 -9.99
N ALA A 23 -4.74 0.95 -8.68
CA ALA A 23 -3.98 1.71 -7.69
C ALA A 23 -2.46 1.47 -7.82
N LEU A 24 -2.04 0.21 -8.03
CA LEU A 24 -0.64 -0.11 -8.30
C LEU A 24 -0.16 0.52 -9.62
N ASN A 25 -0.96 0.47 -10.68
CA ASN A 25 -0.63 1.09 -11.98
C ASN A 25 -0.46 2.61 -11.85
N TYR A 26 -1.24 3.27 -11.01
CA TYR A 26 -1.05 4.68 -10.71
C TYR A 26 0.34 4.94 -10.11
N LEU A 27 0.73 4.20 -9.07
CA LEU A 27 2.06 4.33 -8.47
C LEU A 27 3.18 3.98 -9.46
N ASP A 28 3.00 2.93 -10.26
CA ASP A 28 3.98 2.49 -11.26
C ASP A 28 4.22 3.55 -12.34
N THR A 29 3.16 4.12 -12.87
CA THR A 29 3.23 5.18 -13.88
C THR A 29 3.97 6.41 -13.35
N GLU A 30 3.73 6.78 -12.09
CA GLU A 30 4.33 7.95 -11.47
C GLU A 30 5.80 7.72 -11.05
N LYS A 31 6.17 6.48 -10.64
CA LYS A 31 7.39 6.28 -9.84
C LYS A 31 8.32 5.13 -10.25
N SER A 32 7.87 4.10 -10.96
CA SER A 32 8.70 2.90 -11.19
C SER A 32 10.07 3.18 -11.83
N LYS A 33 10.17 4.16 -12.71
CA LYS A 33 11.42 4.56 -13.36
C LYS A 33 12.45 5.15 -12.40
N GLN A 34 12.02 5.61 -11.22
CA GLN A 34 12.89 6.22 -10.21
C GLN A 34 13.48 5.20 -9.24
N PHE A 35 13.05 3.92 -9.30
CA PHE A 35 13.57 2.87 -8.43
C PHE A 35 14.99 2.43 -8.77
N LYS A 36 15.44 2.63 -9.99
CA LYS A 36 16.77 2.19 -10.41
C LYS A 36 17.87 2.78 -9.50
N ASN A 37 18.64 1.90 -8.86
CA ASN A 37 19.72 2.22 -7.92
C ASN A 37 19.25 2.95 -6.64
N SER A 38 17.94 2.97 -6.34
CA SER A 38 17.41 3.54 -5.10
C SER A 38 17.46 2.53 -3.93
N ARG A 39 17.48 3.04 -2.70
CA ARG A 39 17.24 2.24 -1.48
C ARG A 39 15.77 2.34 -1.10
N VAL A 40 15.13 1.20 -0.95
CA VAL A 40 13.68 1.08 -0.69
C VAL A 40 13.46 0.26 0.57
N LEU A 41 12.56 0.71 1.45
CA LEU A 41 12.05 -0.06 2.58
C LEU A 41 10.58 -0.39 2.32
N GLU A 42 10.19 -1.67 2.38
CA GLU A 42 8.79 -2.06 2.51
C GLU A 42 8.47 -2.40 3.96
N ILE A 43 7.39 -1.82 4.49
CA ILE A 43 6.87 -2.07 5.84
C ILE A 43 5.62 -2.93 5.75
N GLY A 44 5.53 -4.01 6.54
CA GLY A 44 4.39 -4.93 6.53
C GLY A 44 4.28 -5.67 5.20
N ALA A 45 5.38 -6.23 4.74
CA ALA A 45 5.53 -6.81 3.42
C ALA A 45 4.77 -8.13 3.25
N ASP A 46 4.50 -8.89 4.34
CA ASP A 46 3.90 -10.23 4.30
C ASP A 46 4.59 -11.12 3.24
N ASN A 47 4.00 -11.27 2.06
CA ASN A 47 4.52 -12.05 0.94
C ASN A 47 5.48 -11.26 0.02
N GLY A 48 5.88 -10.04 0.38
CA GLY A 48 6.90 -9.25 -0.31
C GLY A 48 6.45 -8.59 -1.62
N GLY A 49 5.15 -8.36 -1.80
CA GLY A 49 4.61 -7.93 -3.09
C GLY A 49 5.18 -6.62 -3.63
N LEU A 50 5.20 -5.54 -2.86
CA LEU A 50 5.78 -4.26 -3.31
C LEU A 50 7.30 -4.31 -3.35
N SER A 51 7.96 -5.13 -2.52
CA SER A 51 9.40 -5.39 -2.60
C SER A 51 9.78 -5.96 -3.96
N PHE A 52 9.00 -6.91 -4.48
CA PHE A 52 9.25 -7.48 -5.81
C PHE A 52 9.08 -6.42 -6.91
N TRP A 53 8.04 -5.60 -6.82
CA TRP A 53 7.84 -4.51 -7.75
C TRP A 53 9.02 -3.54 -7.77
N ALA A 54 9.51 -3.11 -6.61
CA ALA A 54 10.66 -2.22 -6.53
C ALA A 54 11.95 -2.90 -7.03
N ALA A 55 12.20 -4.15 -6.64
CA ALA A 55 13.40 -4.89 -6.99
C ALA A 55 13.52 -5.18 -8.49
N VAL A 56 12.42 -5.54 -9.17
CA VAL A 56 12.42 -5.76 -10.64
C VAL A 56 12.65 -4.46 -11.41
N ASN A 57 12.35 -3.32 -10.79
CA ASN A 57 12.64 -1.99 -11.34
C ASN A 57 14.03 -1.46 -10.92
N GLY A 58 14.87 -2.29 -10.30
CA GLY A 58 16.28 -2.02 -10.04
C GLY A 58 16.60 -1.35 -8.72
N ALA A 59 15.68 -1.36 -7.75
CA ALA A 59 15.94 -0.90 -6.39
C ALA A 59 16.73 -1.92 -5.56
N PHE A 60 17.46 -1.47 -4.55
CA PHE A 60 17.93 -2.28 -3.42
C PHE A 60 16.86 -2.22 -2.32
N VAL A 61 16.28 -3.36 -1.96
CA VAL A 61 15.06 -3.40 -1.16
C VAL A 61 15.29 -4.08 0.17
N GLU A 62 14.90 -3.41 1.25
CA GLU A 62 14.68 -4.02 2.56
C GLU A 62 13.20 -4.38 2.69
N CYS A 63 12.90 -5.68 2.57
CA CYS A 63 11.57 -6.26 2.69
C CYS A 63 11.32 -6.59 4.16
N SER A 64 10.44 -5.84 4.83
CA SER A 64 10.27 -5.98 6.28
C SER A 64 8.84 -6.26 6.72
N ASP A 65 8.72 -7.01 7.81
CA ASP A 65 7.46 -7.25 8.52
C ASP A 65 7.72 -7.33 10.03
N LEU A 66 6.67 -7.19 10.86
CA LEU A 66 6.79 -7.19 12.33
C LEU A 66 7.40 -8.49 12.87
N ASN A 67 7.07 -9.63 12.27
CA ASN A 67 7.60 -10.96 12.63
C ASN A 67 8.53 -11.51 11.52
N GLY A 68 9.09 -10.63 10.71
CA GLY A 68 9.80 -10.97 9.47
C GLY A 68 8.85 -11.38 8.33
N PRO A 69 9.24 -11.11 7.07
CA PRO A 69 8.47 -11.53 5.90
C PRO A 69 8.30 -13.03 5.82
N SER A 70 7.19 -13.47 5.24
CA SER A 70 6.79 -14.88 5.17
C SER A 70 7.81 -15.76 4.41
N ALA A 71 7.74 -17.08 4.58
CA ALA A 71 8.51 -18.03 3.77
C ALA A 71 8.21 -17.87 2.27
N ILE A 72 6.95 -17.57 1.92
CA ILE A 72 6.51 -17.32 0.54
C ILE A 72 7.26 -16.12 -0.08
N ALA A 73 7.55 -15.07 0.69
CA ALA A 73 8.34 -13.93 0.19
C ALA A 73 9.75 -14.37 -0.24
N ARG A 74 10.40 -15.21 0.58
CA ARG A 74 11.75 -15.75 0.28
C ARG A 74 11.74 -16.70 -0.92
N GLU A 75 10.76 -17.60 -0.99
CA GLU A 75 10.58 -18.52 -2.11
C GLU A 75 10.32 -17.76 -3.41
N ASN A 76 9.47 -16.73 -3.39
CA ASN A 76 9.20 -15.90 -4.54
C ASN A 76 10.44 -15.11 -5.00
N ALA A 77 11.22 -14.55 -4.07
CA ALA A 77 12.47 -13.88 -4.43
C ALA A 77 13.46 -14.82 -5.12
N GLN A 78 13.57 -16.08 -4.64
CA GLN A 78 14.38 -17.11 -5.29
C GLN A 78 13.83 -17.50 -6.67
N ARG A 79 12.52 -17.75 -6.78
CA ARG A 79 11.83 -18.09 -8.04
C ARG A 79 12.06 -17.04 -9.12
N PHE A 80 12.02 -15.77 -8.75
CA PHE A 80 12.23 -14.65 -9.66
C PHE A 80 13.69 -14.21 -9.76
N LYS A 81 14.62 -14.92 -9.09
CA LYS A 81 16.06 -14.65 -9.10
C LYS A 81 16.41 -13.21 -8.67
N LEU A 82 15.67 -12.65 -7.73
CA LEU A 82 15.89 -11.30 -7.21
C LEU A 82 16.99 -11.35 -6.15
N LYS A 83 18.16 -10.77 -6.45
CA LYS A 83 19.33 -10.73 -5.57
C LYS A 83 19.47 -9.42 -4.79
N ASN A 84 18.61 -8.45 -5.08
CA ASN A 84 18.59 -7.10 -4.56
C ASN A 84 17.50 -6.89 -3.50
N ILE A 85 17.12 -7.98 -2.80
CA ILE A 85 16.15 -7.95 -1.68
C ILE A 85 16.82 -8.54 -0.45
N GLU A 86 16.78 -7.81 0.66
CA GLU A 86 17.11 -8.26 2.00
C GLU A 86 15.83 -8.38 2.83
N PHE A 87 15.78 -9.36 3.76
CA PHE A 87 14.59 -9.64 4.56
C PHE A 87 14.87 -9.31 6.03
N GLN A 88 14.03 -8.42 6.60
CA GLN A 88 14.22 -7.90 7.95
C GLN A 88 12.96 -8.07 8.82
N GLU A 89 13.17 -8.25 10.12
CA GLU A 89 12.12 -8.13 11.13
C GLU A 89 12.15 -6.71 11.69
N LEU A 90 11.11 -5.90 11.40
CA LEU A 90 11.06 -4.50 11.80
C LEU A 90 9.67 -4.10 12.31
N ASN A 91 9.67 -3.35 13.41
CA ASN A 91 8.44 -2.72 13.91
C ASN A 91 8.29 -1.32 13.28
N GLY A 92 7.27 -1.14 12.44
CA GLY A 92 6.99 0.15 11.80
C GLY A 92 6.72 1.32 12.75
N LEU A 93 6.45 1.05 14.05
CA LEU A 93 6.28 2.07 15.08
C LEU A 93 7.59 2.51 15.76
N GLY A 94 8.74 1.98 15.33
CA GLY A 94 10.05 2.30 15.88
C GLY A 94 11.17 1.81 14.96
N LEU A 95 11.35 2.46 13.81
CA LEU A 95 12.34 2.10 12.81
C LEU A 95 13.76 2.54 13.22
N PRO A 96 14.78 1.68 13.09
CA PRO A 96 16.15 1.98 13.55
C PRO A 96 16.98 2.86 12.59
N TYR A 97 16.33 3.49 11.61
CA TYR A 97 16.98 4.25 10.54
C TYR A 97 16.68 5.75 10.63
N THR A 98 17.52 6.57 9.97
CA THR A 98 17.32 8.02 9.82
C THR A 98 17.90 8.49 8.49
N ASN A 99 17.08 9.05 7.59
CA ASN A 99 17.49 9.59 6.28
C ASN A 99 18.25 8.56 5.39
N GLU A 100 17.78 7.34 5.34
CA GLU A 100 18.47 6.26 4.61
C GLU A 100 17.80 5.83 3.33
N PHE A 101 16.47 5.97 3.22
CA PHE A 101 15.70 5.44 2.11
C PHE A 101 15.26 6.52 1.13
N ASP A 102 15.36 6.22 -0.14
CA ASP A 102 14.82 7.04 -1.22
C ASP A 102 13.30 6.87 -1.29
N PHE A 103 12.82 5.63 -1.02
CA PHE A 103 11.40 5.31 -0.95
C PHE A 103 11.08 4.43 0.26
N VAL A 104 9.89 4.65 0.83
CA VAL A 104 9.24 3.72 1.76
C VAL A 104 7.93 3.26 1.14
N LEU A 105 7.69 1.96 1.13
CA LEU A 105 6.51 1.32 0.56
C LEU A 105 5.69 0.64 1.65
N PHE A 106 4.36 0.65 1.51
CA PHE A 106 3.50 -0.24 2.27
C PHE A 106 2.15 -0.46 1.56
N LYS A 107 1.50 -1.59 1.85
CA LYS A 107 0.21 -1.95 1.28
C LYS A 107 -0.67 -2.60 2.34
N SER A 108 -1.82 -1.97 2.65
CA SER A 108 -2.79 -2.49 3.61
C SER A 108 -2.20 -2.77 5.01
N VAL A 109 -1.48 -1.81 5.55
CA VAL A 109 -0.74 -1.91 6.82
C VAL A 109 -1.41 -1.10 7.93
N LEU A 110 -1.89 0.11 7.61
CA LEU A 110 -2.39 1.06 8.61
C LEU A 110 -3.58 0.48 9.40
N GLY A 111 -4.48 -0.21 8.72
CA GLY A 111 -5.66 -0.80 9.36
C GLY A 111 -5.35 -1.92 10.36
N GLY A 112 -4.24 -2.65 10.15
CA GLY A 112 -3.79 -3.73 11.05
C GLY A 112 -3.05 -3.22 12.28
N ILE A 113 -2.34 -2.10 12.16
CA ILE A 113 -1.59 -1.49 13.28
C ILE A 113 -2.56 -0.86 14.29
N VAL A 114 -3.67 -0.32 13.80
CA VAL A 114 -4.66 0.41 14.61
C VAL A 114 -5.89 -0.46 14.81
N ARG A 115 -5.93 -1.14 15.94
CA ARG A 115 -7.07 -2.00 16.33
C ARG A 115 -8.30 -1.24 16.82
N SER A 116 -8.23 0.07 16.95
CA SER A 116 -9.29 0.98 17.33
C SER A 116 -8.94 2.34 16.77
N ASN A 117 -9.83 3.27 16.73
CA ASN A 117 -9.64 4.61 16.15
C ASN A 117 -8.49 5.42 16.85
N ASP A 118 -7.30 4.82 16.92
CA ASP A 118 -6.09 5.37 17.52
C ASP A 118 -5.28 6.15 16.49
N LEU A 119 -5.73 7.34 16.18
CA LEU A 119 -5.07 8.26 15.25
C LEU A 119 -3.62 8.58 15.68
N LEU A 120 -3.27 8.45 16.97
CA LEU A 120 -1.91 8.69 17.46
C LEU A 120 -0.94 7.63 16.92
N LYS A 121 -1.35 6.36 16.89
CA LYS A 121 -0.50 5.30 16.27
C LYS A 121 -0.32 5.52 14.78
N LEU A 122 -1.37 5.93 14.05
CA LEU A 122 -1.25 6.28 12.64
C LEU A 122 -0.28 7.45 12.42
N LYS A 123 -0.37 8.48 13.23
CA LYS A 123 0.57 9.61 13.18
C LYS A 123 2.00 9.15 13.49
N ARG A 124 2.18 8.26 14.46
CA ARG A 124 3.49 7.74 14.84
C ARG A 124 4.15 6.99 13.68
N ILE A 125 3.45 6.05 13.03
CA ILE A 125 4.03 5.33 11.89
C ILE A 125 4.40 6.29 10.75
N MET A 126 3.56 7.27 10.43
CA MET A 126 3.88 8.26 9.39
C MET A 126 5.08 9.15 9.77
N SER A 127 5.25 9.45 11.05
CA SER A 127 6.44 10.15 11.57
C SER A 127 7.69 9.29 11.47
N GLU A 128 7.62 7.98 11.78
CA GLU A 128 8.74 7.05 11.59
C GLU A 128 9.12 6.93 10.11
N ILE A 129 8.13 6.80 9.22
CA ILE A 129 8.35 6.80 7.77
C ILE A 129 9.04 8.09 7.31
N HIS A 130 8.55 9.24 7.77
CA HIS A 130 9.18 10.52 7.46
C HIS A 130 10.63 10.60 7.98
N LYS A 131 10.92 10.09 9.19
CA LYS A 131 12.26 10.05 9.78
C LYS A 131 13.24 9.26 8.92
N VAL A 132 12.86 8.07 8.43
CA VAL A 132 13.75 7.19 7.69
C VAL A 132 13.96 7.58 6.24
N LEU A 133 13.04 8.35 5.65
CA LEU A 133 13.19 8.89 4.30
C LEU A 133 14.32 9.92 4.25
N LYS A 134 15.13 9.89 3.20
CA LYS A 134 16.08 10.96 2.84
C LYS A 134 15.35 12.27 2.58
N PRO A 135 16.01 13.44 2.70
CA PRO A 135 15.47 14.69 2.17
C PRO A 135 15.08 14.53 0.70
N GLY A 136 13.81 14.83 0.36
CA GLY A 136 13.24 14.63 -0.97
C GLY A 136 12.80 13.20 -1.29
N GLY A 137 13.01 12.23 -0.39
CA GLY A 137 12.50 10.87 -0.50
C GLY A 137 10.98 10.81 -0.41
N GLU A 138 10.39 9.70 -0.83
CA GLU A 138 8.94 9.57 -0.97
C GLU A 138 8.38 8.29 -0.34
N CYS A 139 7.21 8.42 0.29
CA CYS A 139 6.41 7.30 0.74
C CYS A 139 5.34 6.97 -0.31
N LEU A 140 5.34 5.74 -0.83
CA LEU A 140 4.37 5.24 -1.80
C LEU A 140 3.54 4.14 -1.16
N PHE A 141 2.23 4.26 -1.19
CA PHE A 141 1.41 3.26 -0.51
C PHE A 141 0.02 3.10 -1.12
N ILE A 142 -0.55 1.93 -0.90
CA ILE A 142 -1.93 1.60 -1.23
C ILE A 142 -2.61 1.10 0.04
N GLU A 143 -3.72 1.74 0.41
CA GLU A 143 -4.39 1.44 1.66
C GLU A 143 -5.91 1.32 1.49
N ASN A 144 -6.52 0.51 2.34
CA ASN A 144 -7.97 0.49 2.44
C ASN A 144 -8.48 1.79 3.07
N MET A 145 -9.55 2.33 2.53
CA MET A 145 -10.24 3.52 3.03
C MET A 145 -11.66 3.17 3.48
N ASP A 146 -12.26 3.97 4.35
CA ASP A 146 -13.60 3.71 4.90
C ASP A 146 -14.66 3.56 3.78
N GLY A 147 -14.70 4.47 2.83
CA GLY A 147 -15.56 4.38 1.65
C GLY A 147 -17.04 4.71 1.92
N PHE A 148 -17.92 4.28 1.02
CA PHE A 148 -19.35 4.52 1.12
C PHE A 148 -19.99 3.81 2.33
N PHE A 149 -20.98 4.42 2.97
CA PHE A 149 -21.52 3.94 4.26
C PHE A 149 -22.01 2.49 4.22
N LEU A 150 -22.64 2.05 3.14
CA LEU A 150 -23.10 0.66 3.00
C LEU A 150 -21.93 -0.30 2.92
N HIS A 151 -20.87 0.06 2.20
CA HIS A 151 -19.65 -0.73 2.10
C HIS A 151 -18.95 -0.83 3.48
N SER A 152 -18.87 0.27 4.20
CA SER A 152 -18.33 0.31 5.57
C SER A 152 -19.17 -0.53 6.53
N TYR A 153 -20.49 -0.49 6.44
CA TYR A 153 -21.38 -1.34 7.22
C TYR A 153 -21.13 -2.84 6.94
N MET A 154 -21.06 -3.24 5.67
CA MET A 154 -20.77 -4.62 5.26
C MET A 154 -19.41 -5.11 5.76
N ARG A 155 -18.37 -4.27 5.65
CA ARG A 155 -17.03 -4.60 6.17
C ARG A 155 -17.01 -4.77 7.70
N ARG A 156 -17.72 -3.92 8.45
CA ARG A 156 -17.84 -4.03 9.90
C ARG A 156 -18.65 -5.26 10.32
N ARG A 157 -19.63 -5.65 9.54
CA ARG A 157 -20.51 -6.78 9.88
C ARG A 157 -19.95 -8.14 9.46
N TYR A 158 -19.27 -8.21 8.32
CA TYR A 158 -18.85 -9.45 7.66
C TYR A 158 -17.36 -9.49 7.28
N GLY A 159 -16.67 -8.37 7.22
CA GLY A 159 -15.28 -8.26 6.78
C GLY A 159 -14.26 -8.21 7.92
N ALA A 160 -13.02 -7.85 7.58
CA ALA A 160 -11.90 -7.77 8.51
C ALA A 160 -12.11 -6.74 9.64
N ALA A 161 -12.96 -5.72 9.44
CA ALA A 161 -13.31 -4.76 10.48
C ALA A 161 -14.05 -5.38 11.67
N LYS A 162 -14.72 -6.53 11.48
CA LYS A 162 -15.28 -7.33 12.58
C LYS A 162 -14.19 -7.77 13.57
N ASN A 163 -12.94 -7.93 13.09
CA ASN A 163 -11.78 -8.37 13.85
C ASN A 163 -10.85 -7.19 14.19
N PHE A 164 -11.39 -5.99 14.41
CA PHE A 164 -10.66 -4.79 14.83
C PHE A 164 -9.82 -4.09 13.74
N TRP A 165 -10.02 -4.38 12.46
CA TRP A 165 -9.36 -3.66 11.38
C TRP A 165 -9.93 -2.24 11.23
N TYR A 166 -9.07 -1.22 11.30
CA TYR A 166 -9.45 0.16 11.09
C TYR A 166 -9.35 0.55 9.61
N TYR A 167 -10.31 1.30 9.11
CA TYR A 167 -10.29 1.88 7.76
C TYR A 167 -10.20 3.39 7.88
N PRO A 168 -9.03 4.02 7.58
CA PRO A 168 -8.90 5.47 7.60
C PRO A 168 -9.86 6.14 6.63
N SER A 169 -10.43 7.27 7.03
CA SER A 169 -11.19 8.14 6.14
C SER A 169 -10.26 8.97 5.26
N LEU A 170 -10.78 9.57 4.18
CA LEU A 170 -10.00 10.51 3.36
C LEU A 170 -9.44 11.67 4.19
N LYS A 171 -10.21 12.14 5.19
CA LYS A 171 -9.77 13.18 6.13
C LYS A 171 -8.56 12.73 6.96
N ASP A 172 -8.52 11.47 7.37
CA ASP A 172 -7.37 10.94 8.13
C ASP A 172 -6.11 10.96 7.27
N PHE A 173 -6.19 10.60 5.98
CA PHE A 173 -5.03 10.69 5.08
C PHE A 173 -4.50 12.12 4.92
N PHE A 174 -5.37 13.13 4.89
CA PHE A 174 -4.93 14.54 4.93
C PHE A 174 -4.23 14.91 6.25
N ILE A 175 -4.69 14.37 7.38
CA ILE A 175 -4.02 14.57 8.67
C ILE A 175 -2.66 13.86 8.69
N LEU A 176 -2.57 12.65 8.14
CA LEU A 176 -1.35 11.84 8.09
C LEU A 176 -0.29 12.41 7.13
N SER A 177 -0.70 13.20 6.15
CA SER A 177 0.23 13.85 5.22
C SER A 177 0.94 15.09 5.79
N LYS A 178 0.49 15.63 6.93
CA LYS A 178 1.01 16.89 7.50
C LYS A 178 2.54 16.94 7.71
N PRO A 179 3.25 15.86 8.09
CA PRO A 179 4.70 15.89 8.20
C PRO A 179 5.42 16.06 6.87
N PHE A 180 4.76 15.76 5.75
CA PHE A 180 5.35 15.74 4.40
C PHE A 180 5.19 17.09 3.69
N LYS A 181 6.16 17.44 2.86
CA LYS A 181 6.19 18.69 2.09
C LYS A 181 5.09 18.76 1.05
N SER A 182 4.78 17.63 0.42
CA SER A 182 3.72 17.53 -0.58
C SER A 182 3.11 16.15 -0.62
N MET A 183 1.88 16.06 -1.11
CA MET A 183 1.20 14.79 -1.38
C MET A 183 0.52 14.80 -2.73
N LYS A 184 0.54 13.64 -3.40
CA LYS A 184 -0.34 13.29 -4.50
C LYS A 184 -1.12 12.06 -4.10
N TYR A 185 -2.34 11.92 -4.58
CA TYR A 185 -3.13 10.72 -4.33
C TYR A 185 -4.16 10.48 -5.43
N GLN A 186 -4.63 9.25 -5.50
CA GLN A 186 -5.79 8.85 -6.27
C GLN A 186 -6.59 7.81 -5.47
N THR A 187 -7.90 7.82 -5.63
CA THR A 187 -8.79 6.87 -4.94
C THR A 187 -9.52 6.00 -5.94
N PHE A 188 -9.84 4.75 -5.55
CA PHE A 188 -10.40 3.74 -6.45
C PHE A 188 -11.45 2.89 -5.75
N GLY A 189 -12.33 2.29 -6.56
CA GLY A 189 -13.32 1.31 -6.14
C GLY A 189 -14.50 1.92 -5.39
N PHE A 190 -15.71 1.49 -5.75
CA PHE A 190 -16.96 1.92 -5.11
C PHE A 190 -17.83 0.72 -4.75
N LEU A 191 -18.12 -0.16 -5.71
CA LEU A 191 -19.01 -1.32 -5.50
C LEU A 191 -18.33 -2.45 -4.73
N GLY A 192 -17.01 -2.42 -4.68
CA GLY A 192 -16.22 -3.44 -4.01
C GLY A 192 -16.01 -4.72 -4.82
N GLY A 193 -14.82 -5.31 -4.63
CA GLY A 193 -14.36 -6.50 -5.35
C GLY A 193 -14.49 -7.82 -4.59
N GLY A 194 -15.27 -7.90 -3.51
CA GLY A 194 -15.46 -9.15 -2.77
C GLY A 194 -15.92 -10.32 -3.65
N ASP A 195 -15.68 -11.56 -3.24
CA ASP A 195 -15.98 -12.80 -4.01
C ASP A 195 -17.47 -13.10 -4.19
N PHE A 196 -18.29 -12.06 -4.26
CA PHE A 196 -19.72 -12.16 -4.55
C PHE A 196 -19.99 -12.26 -6.06
N LEU A 197 -21.22 -12.66 -6.38
CA LEU A 197 -21.71 -12.78 -7.75
C LEU A 197 -21.31 -11.57 -8.62
N LEU A 198 -20.90 -11.82 -9.87
CA LEU A 198 -20.57 -10.80 -10.86
C LEU A 198 -19.33 -9.92 -10.54
N LYS A 199 -18.35 -10.44 -9.78
CA LYS A 199 -17.11 -9.74 -9.40
C LYS A 199 -16.46 -8.95 -10.55
N ASN A 200 -16.25 -9.60 -11.70
CA ASN A 200 -15.60 -8.99 -12.87
C ASN A 200 -16.46 -7.87 -13.50
N PHE A 201 -17.77 -8.00 -13.45
CA PHE A 201 -18.67 -6.99 -13.98
C PHE A 201 -18.73 -5.76 -13.08
N ARG A 202 -18.83 -5.95 -11.76
CA ARG A 202 -18.81 -4.85 -10.78
C ARG A 202 -17.51 -4.06 -10.85
N SER A 203 -16.37 -4.73 -10.93
CA SER A 203 -15.06 -4.09 -11.03
C SER A 203 -14.89 -3.27 -12.33
N LYS A 204 -15.53 -3.68 -13.42
CA LYS A 204 -15.61 -2.87 -14.65
C LYS A 204 -16.49 -1.65 -14.47
N LEU A 205 -17.61 -1.79 -13.78
CA LEU A 205 -18.52 -0.67 -13.48
C LEU A 205 -17.83 0.35 -12.55
N ASP A 206 -17.00 -0.09 -11.60
CA ASP A 206 -16.26 0.79 -10.70
C ASP A 206 -15.45 1.85 -11.47
N TYR A 207 -14.82 1.47 -12.59
CA TYR A 207 -14.07 2.41 -13.43
C TYR A 207 -14.93 3.58 -13.96
N TYR A 208 -16.21 3.34 -14.23
CA TYR A 208 -17.14 4.38 -14.70
C TYR A 208 -17.71 5.18 -13.53
N PHE A 209 -18.09 4.50 -12.46
CA PHE A 209 -18.65 5.15 -11.27
C PHE A 209 -17.65 6.09 -10.59
N GLU A 210 -16.40 5.72 -10.52
CA GLU A 210 -15.35 6.57 -9.92
C GLU A 210 -15.22 7.97 -10.52
N LYS A 211 -15.69 8.16 -11.75
CA LYS A 211 -15.66 9.47 -12.42
C LYS A 211 -16.78 10.40 -11.97
N ILE A 212 -17.84 9.87 -11.39
CA ILE A 212 -19.07 10.62 -11.05
C ILE A 212 -19.37 10.64 -9.55
N ILE A 213 -18.80 9.74 -8.77
CA ILE A 213 -19.01 9.67 -7.32
C ILE A 213 -17.92 10.43 -6.56
N PRO A 214 -18.21 10.95 -5.36
CA PRO A 214 -17.22 11.63 -4.54
C PRO A 214 -16.05 10.71 -4.15
N PRO A 215 -14.79 11.20 -4.15
CA PRO A 215 -13.61 10.43 -3.70
C PRO A 215 -13.74 9.85 -2.28
N THR A 216 -14.55 10.46 -1.41
CA THR A 216 -14.83 9.99 -0.05
C THR A 216 -15.64 8.68 -0.01
N TRP A 217 -16.25 8.28 -1.12
CA TRP A 217 -17.01 7.04 -1.25
C TRP A 217 -16.19 5.89 -1.82
N HIS A 218 -14.98 6.17 -2.31
CA HIS A 218 -14.05 5.14 -2.75
C HIS A 218 -13.46 4.39 -1.54
N TYR A 219 -13.04 3.16 -1.73
CA TYR A 219 -12.54 2.32 -0.63
C TYR A 219 -11.05 1.96 -0.73
N ILE A 220 -10.36 2.42 -1.76
CA ILE A 220 -8.91 2.27 -1.92
C ILE A 220 -8.29 3.67 -2.08
N TYR A 221 -7.21 3.91 -1.37
CA TYR A 221 -6.39 5.11 -1.45
C TYR A 221 -4.99 4.73 -1.91
N ALA A 222 -4.49 5.34 -2.97
CA ALA A 222 -3.08 5.27 -3.37
C ALA A 222 -2.44 6.64 -3.15
N GLY A 223 -1.38 6.70 -2.33
CA GLY A 223 -0.72 7.93 -1.91
C GLY A 223 0.76 7.97 -2.28
N ILE A 224 1.23 9.16 -2.59
CA ILE A 224 2.63 9.53 -2.80
C ILE A 224 2.90 10.75 -1.94
N TYR A 225 3.64 10.57 -0.83
CA TYR A 225 3.97 11.64 0.10
C TYR A 225 5.46 11.93 0.07
N LYS A 226 5.85 13.17 -0.18
CA LYS A 226 7.24 13.59 -0.32
C LYS A 226 7.74 14.31 0.92
N LYS A 227 8.89 13.88 1.45
CA LYS A 227 9.63 14.56 2.53
C LYS A 227 10.24 15.89 2.11
#